data_29e4c7c0dcd5689b6b2debbe58e1361f
#
_entry.id   29e4c7c0dcd5689b6b2debbe58e1361f
#
_cell.length_a   1.000
_cell.length_b   1.000
_cell.length_c   1.000
_cell.angle_alpha   90.00
_cell.angle_beta   90.00
_cell.angle_gamma   90.00
#
_symmetry.space_group_name_H-M   'P 1'
#
loop_
_entity.id
_entity.type
_entity.pdbx_description
1 polymer ?
#
loop_
_entity_poly.entity_id
_entity_poly.type
_entity_poly.pdbx_seq_one_letter_code
_entity_poly.pdbx_strand_id
1 'polypeptide(L)'
;MEAAWTQHGKVRAREAEDVMEVEVDGLTTQAKYYKPLIHEFFRKAWRGSRPSLGSDAARAFSLRDLPRDGAGSGEFSVEIRMDYVGDPPWLDLDNLAKAILDAIKGHAFHDDAQVARLLVERREGERERIAVTVRRLTGADGGAPFHRVSEVR
;
A
#
# COMPACT_ATOMS: atom_id res chain seq x y z
N MET A 1 16.76 -6.36 12.44
CA MET A 1 15.68 -6.37 13.44
C MET A 1 14.39 -5.88 12.80
N GLU A 2 13.33 -6.59 13.04
CA GLU A 2 12.06 -6.23 12.43
C GLU A 2 11.39 -5.10 13.18
N ALA A 3 10.73 -4.23 12.45
CA ALA A 3 9.98 -3.17 13.06
C ALA A 3 8.72 -3.73 13.71
N ALA A 4 8.32 -3.11 14.80
CA ALA A 4 7.12 -3.53 15.50
C ALA A 4 5.89 -3.04 14.75
N TRP A 5 4.80 -3.82 14.88
CA TRP A 5 3.53 -3.42 14.30
C TRP A 5 2.88 -2.35 15.18
N THR A 6 2.28 -1.37 14.51
CA THR A 6 1.37 -0.43 15.14
C THR A 6 -0.04 -0.84 14.75
N GLN A 7 -0.94 -0.94 15.70
CA GLN A 7 -2.29 -1.40 15.42
C GLN A 7 -3.33 -0.45 15.98
N HIS A 8 -4.39 -0.27 15.19
CA HIS A 8 -5.55 0.51 15.62
C HIS A 8 -6.77 -0.10 14.93
N GLY A 9 -7.69 -0.62 15.74
CA GLY A 9 -8.85 -1.29 15.20
C GLY A 9 -8.47 -2.50 14.37
N LYS A 10 -8.94 -2.54 13.15
CA LYS A 10 -8.67 -3.66 12.24
C LYS A 10 -7.43 -3.47 11.39
N VAL A 11 -6.75 -2.34 11.55
CA VAL A 11 -5.63 -2.01 10.68
C VAL A 11 -4.35 -2.00 11.50
N ARG A 12 -3.29 -2.56 10.93
CA ARG A 12 -1.97 -2.46 11.51
C ARG A 12 -0.95 -2.25 10.40
N ALA A 13 0.17 -1.65 10.77
CA ALA A 13 1.22 -1.37 9.80
C ALA A 13 2.57 -1.37 10.48
N ARG A 14 3.60 -1.61 9.71
CA ARG A 14 4.97 -1.47 10.16
C ARG A 14 5.81 -1.00 8.99
N GLU A 15 6.96 -0.44 9.33
CA GLU A 15 7.84 0.15 8.34
C GLU A 15 9.28 -0.25 8.64
N ALA A 16 10.04 -0.57 7.60
CA ALA A 16 11.47 -0.85 7.72
C ALA A 16 12.11 -0.32 6.47
N GLU A 17 13.03 0.64 6.64
CA GLU A 17 13.76 1.25 5.53
C GLU A 17 12.83 1.62 4.37
N ASP A 18 12.91 0.90 3.26
CA ASP A 18 12.16 1.25 2.08
C ASP A 18 10.89 0.43 1.90
N VAL A 19 10.44 -0.23 2.95
CA VAL A 19 9.27 -1.11 2.88
C VAL A 19 8.26 -0.73 3.94
N MET A 20 7.00 -0.61 3.55
CA MET A 20 5.89 -0.45 4.48
C MET A 20 4.90 -1.57 4.26
N GLU A 21 4.46 -2.19 5.35
CA GLU A 21 3.45 -3.24 5.30
C GLU A 21 2.22 -2.77 6.04
N VAL A 22 1.06 -2.96 5.41
CA VAL A 22 -0.22 -2.60 6.01
C VAL A 22 -1.13 -3.81 5.91
N GLU A 23 -1.81 -4.14 7.01
CA GLU A 23 -2.76 -5.25 7.02
C GLU A 23 -4.09 -4.77 7.56
N VAL A 24 -5.16 -5.22 6.92
CA VAL A 24 -6.52 -4.99 7.38
C VAL A 24 -7.13 -6.35 7.71
N ASP A 25 -7.61 -6.51 8.93
CA ASP A 25 -8.20 -7.75 9.39
C ASP A 25 -9.63 -7.87 8.88
N GLY A 26 -9.97 -9.05 8.33
CA GLY A 26 -11.28 -9.30 7.79
C GLY A 26 -11.41 -8.87 6.34
N LEU A 27 -12.50 -9.25 5.72
CA LEU A 27 -12.80 -8.92 4.34
C LEU A 27 -14.20 -8.33 4.24
N THR A 28 -14.39 -7.53 3.21
CA THR A 28 -15.70 -6.99 2.88
C THR A 28 -15.88 -7.04 1.37
N THR A 29 -17.11 -7.23 0.93
CA THR A 29 -17.42 -7.20 -0.49
C THR A 29 -17.53 -5.79 -1.03
N GLN A 30 -17.47 -4.79 -0.16
CA GLN A 30 -17.56 -3.40 -0.57
C GLN A 30 -16.22 -2.72 -0.31
N ALA A 31 -15.40 -2.70 -1.34
CA ALA A 31 -14.03 -2.22 -1.21
C ALA A 31 -13.94 -0.79 -0.67
N LYS A 32 -14.99 0.00 -0.86
CA LYS A 32 -14.98 1.38 -0.38
C LYS A 32 -14.83 1.50 1.13
N TYR A 33 -15.11 0.43 1.88
CA TYR A 33 -14.97 0.49 3.33
C TYR A 33 -13.53 0.41 3.79
N TYR A 34 -12.62 -0.03 2.94
CA TYR A 34 -11.20 -0.08 3.34
C TYR A 34 -10.60 1.29 3.50
N LYS A 35 -11.04 2.25 2.68
CA LYS A 35 -10.43 3.58 2.70
C LYS A 35 -10.59 4.29 4.05
N PRO A 36 -11.81 4.40 4.61
CA PRO A 36 -11.91 5.07 5.91
C PRO A 36 -11.17 4.34 7.03
N LEU A 37 -11.12 3.01 6.99
CA LEU A 37 -10.38 2.27 8.01
C LEU A 37 -8.89 2.61 7.96
N ILE A 38 -8.32 2.63 6.77
CA ILE A 38 -6.90 2.88 6.61
C ILE A 38 -6.57 4.33 6.91
N HIS A 39 -7.40 5.27 6.44
CA HIS A 39 -7.18 6.68 6.74
C HIS A 39 -7.22 6.96 8.23
N GLU A 40 -8.17 6.37 8.92
CA GLU A 40 -8.27 6.58 10.36
C GLU A 40 -7.05 6.05 11.07
N PHE A 41 -6.56 4.88 10.65
CA PHE A 41 -5.36 4.31 11.25
C PHE A 41 -4.17 5.26 11.11
N PHE A 42 -3.92 5.75 9.89
CA PHE A 42 -2.76 6.61 9.69
C PHE A 42 -2.90 7.93 10.41
N ARG A 43 -4.11 8.46 10.49
CA ARG A 43 -4.31 9.74 11.16
C ARG A 43 -4.19 9.62 12.68
N LYS A 44 -4.69 8.54 13.26
CA LYS A 44 -4.80 8.44 14.71
C LYS A 44 -3.67 7.67 15.38
N ALA A 45 -3.13 6.67 14.72
CA ALA A 45 -2.22 5.73 15.37
C ALA A 45 -0.81 5.71 14.82
N TRP A 46 -0.66 5.99 13.52
CA TRP A 46 0.62 5.80 12.87
C TRP A 46 1.64 6.84 13.32
N ARG A 47 2.83 6.36 13.69
CA ARG A 47 3.93 7.22 14.12
C ARG A 47 5.16 7.10 13.24
N GLY A 48 5.07 6.29 12.18
CA GLY A 48 6.19 6.09 11.28
C GLY A 48 6.35 7.21 10.28
N SER A 49 7.06 6.91 9.19
CA SER A 49 7.30 7.87 8.14
C SER A 49 6.01 8.28 7.49
N ARG A 50 5.99 9.50 7.01
CA ARG A 50 4.87 10.01 6.23
C ARG A 50 5.42 10.74 5.03
N PRO A 51 4.63 10.91 3.98
CA PRO A 51 5.03 11.81 2.91
C PRO A 51 5.36 13.17 3.50
N SER A 52 6.34 13.84 2.94
CA SER A 52 6.76 15.13 3.48
C SER A 52 5.69 16.19 3.40
N LEU A 53 4.71 16.01 2.53
CA LEU A 53 3.58 16.92 2.44
C LEU A 53 2.40 16.31 3.16
N GLY A 54 1.65 17.15 3.86
CA GLY A 54 0.39 16.71 4.43
C GLY A 54 -0.58 16.33 3.33
N SER A 55 -1.64 15.59 3.69
CA SER A 55 -2.55 15.08 2.69
C SER A 55 -3.21 16.18 1.86
N ASP A 56 -3.56 17.30 2.49
CA ASP A 56 -4.17 18.41 1.76
C ASP A 56 -3.19 19.07 0.82
N ALA A 57 -1.97 19.27 1.28
CA ALA A 57 -0.95 19.90 0.44
C ALA A 57 -0.56 18.98 -0.70
N ALA A 58 -0.51 17.69 -0.46
CA ALA A 58 -0.13 16.75 -1.51
C ALA A 58 -1.07 16.78 -2.69
N ARG A 59 -2.35 16.99 -2.44
CA ARG A 59 -3.32 17.02 -3.52
C ARG A 59 -3.16 18.23 -4.45
N ALA A 60 -2.51 19.26 -3.97
CA ALA A 60 -2.33 20.47 -4.77
C ALA A 60 -1.10 20.43 -5.66
N PHE A 61 -0.27 19.40 -5.57
CA PHE A 61 0.97 19.33 -6.30
C PHE A 61 0.90 18.35 -7.45
N SER A 62 1.57 18.69 -8.54
CA SER A 62 1.78 17.74 -9.61
C SER A 62 2.94 16.82 -9.22
N LEU A 63 3.05 15.70 -9.93
CA LEU A 63 4.09 14.72 -9.63
C LEU A 63 5.49 15.34 -9.71
N ARG A 64 5.72 16.23 -10.67
CA ARG A 64 7.05 16.80 -10.83
C ARG A 64 7.42 17.76 -9.71
N ASP A 65 6.46 18.22 -8.93
CA ASP A 65 6.73 19.13 -7.81
C ASP A 65 6.97 18.39 -6.51
N LEU A 66 6.94 17.06 -6.52
CA LEU A 66 7.17 16.29 -5.31
C LEU A 66 8.64 16.32 -4.91
N PRO A 67 8.93 16.21 -3.61
CA PRO A 67 10.33 16.17 -3.17
C PRO A 67 11.04 14.96 -3.75
N ARG A 68 12.32 15.12 -4.03
CA ARG A 68 13.12 14.04 -4.56
C ARG A 68 13.59 13.09 -3.49
N ASP A 69 13.75 13.60 -2.28
CA ASP A 69 14.22 12.82 -1.16
C ASP A 69 13.18 12.80 -0.07
N GLY A 70 13.27 11.80 0.80
CA GLY A 70 12.38 11.72 1.93
C GLY A 70 11.27 10.71 1.72
N ALA A 71 10.46 10.54 2.75
CA ALA A 71 9.37 9.58 2.72
C ALA A 71 8.38 9.96 1.64
N GLY A 72 7.94 8.98 0.88
CA GLY A 72 6.92 9.17 -0.13
C GLY A 72 7.41 9.62 -1.49
N SER A 73 8.70 9.90 -1.64
CA SER A 73 9.25 10.29 -2.94
C SER A 73 9.71 9.08 -3.73
N GLY A 74 9.86 9.23 -5.06
CA GLY A 74 10.39 8.17 -5.91
C GLY A 74 9.30 7.29 -6.49
N GLU A 75 9.69 6.10 -6.90
CA GLU A 75 8.78 5.11 -7.48
C GLU A 75 8.61 3.94 -6.52
N PHE A 76 7.45 3.30 -6.61
CA PHE A 76 7.08 2.26 -5.69
C PHE A 76 6.54 1.02 -6.39
N SER A 77 6.76 -0.12 -5.75
CA SER A 77 6.09 -1.37 -6.06
C SER A 77 5.04 -1.60 -4.98
N VAL A 78 3.84 -1.96 -5.40
CA VAL A 78 2.75 -2.24 -4.47
C VAL A 78 2.24 -3.66 -4.72
N GLU A 79 2.16 -4.45 -3.66
CA GLU A 79 1.59 -5.78 -3.72
C GLU A 79 0.41 -5.84 -2.77
N ILE A 80 -0.72 -6.26 -3.30
CA ILE A 80 -1.96 -6.37 -2.53
C ILE A 80 -2.41 -7.81 -2.59
N ARG A 81 -2.58 -8.43 -1.42
CA ARG A 81 -3.03 -9.80 -1.35
C ARG A 81 -4.27 -9.89 -0.49
N MET A 82 -5.31 -10.50 -1.04
CA MET A 82 -6.52 -10.78 -0.29
C MET A 82 -6.50 -12.25 0.12
N ASP A 83 -6.42 -12.51 1.42
CA ASP A 83 -6.53 -13.86 1.95
C ASP A 83 -7.97 -14.12 2.31
N TYR A 84 -8.52 -15.24 1.84
CA TYR A 84 -9.90 -15.61 2.14
C TYR A 84 -9.93 -17.01 2.71
N VAL A 85 -11.01 -17.34 3.42
CA VAL A 85 -11.21 -18.66 3.99
C VAL A 85 -12.47 -19.24 3.37
N GLY A 86 -12.35 -20.45 2.80
CA GLY A 86 -13.49 -21.07 2.15
C GLY A 86 -13.75 -20.46 0.79
N ASP A 87 -14.94 -19.91 0.59
CA ASP A 87 -15.27 -19.31 -0.69
C ASP A 87 -14.75 -17.91 -0.79
N PRO A 88 -14.19 -17.53 -1.94
CA PRO A 88 -13.72 -16.15 -2.11
C PRO A 88 -14.89 -15.18 -2.15
N PRO A 89 -14.71 -13.97 -1.62
CA PRO A 89 -15.77 -12.97 -1.68
C PRO A 89 -15.97 -12.47 -3.10
N TRP A 90 -17.19 -12.00 -3.38
CA TRP A 90 -17.51 -11.41 -4.67
C TRP A 90 -16.95 -9.98 -4.71
N LEU A 91 -15.70 -9.88 -5.12
CA LEU A 91 -15.01 -8.61 -5.18
C LEU A 91 -13.96 -8.69 -6.27
N ASP A 92 -14.10 -7.82 -7.27
CA ASP A 92 -13.13 -7.76 -8.35
C ASP A 92 -11.78 -7.28 -7.86
N LEU A 93 -10.72 -7.89 -8.35
CA LEU A 93 -9.37 -7.51 -7.94
C LEU A 93 -9.02 -6.08 -8.35
N ASP A 94 -9.51 -5.63 -9.51
CA ASP A 94 -9.21 -4.25 -9.92
C ASP A 94 -9.93 -3.24 -9.03
N ASN A 95 -11.13 -3.54 -8.56
CA ASN A 95 -11.82 -2.67 -7.61
C ASN A 95 -11.09 -2.65 -6.27
N LEU A 96 -10.59 -3.80 -5.84
CA LEU A 96 -9.80 -3.85 -4.63
C LEU A 96 -8.54 -3.02 -4.78
N ALA A 97 -7.84 -3.16 -5.91
CA ALA A 97 -6.63 -2.40 -6.14
C ALA A 97 -6.88 -0.90 -6.10
N LYS A 98 -7.94 -0.45 -6.75
CA LYS A 98 -8.29 0.98 -6.74
C LYS A 98 -8.55 1.47 -5.33
N ALA A 99 -9.32 0.72 -4.57
CA ALA A 99 -9.68 1.13 -3.23
C ALA A 99 -8.46 1.20 -2.32
N ILE A 100 -7.57 0.22 -2.43
CA ILE A 100 -6.38 0.19 -1.57
C ILE A 100 -5.39 1.28 -1.97
N LEU A 101 -5.14 1.45 -3.27
CA LEU A 101 -4.24 2.51 -3.71
C LEU A 101 -4.76 3.88 -3.27
N ASP A 102 -6.06 4.09 -3.39
CA ASP A 102 -6.66 5.35 -2.97
C ASP A 102 -6.55 5.54 -1.46
N ALA A 103 -6.62 4.45 -0.71
CA ALA A 103 -6.55 4.52 0.74
C ALA A 103 -5.15 4.80 1.25
N ILE A 104 -4.11 4.31 0.58
CA ILE A 104 -2.74 4.50 1.05
C ILE A 104 -2.05 5.72 0.42
N LYS A 105 -2.67 6.30 -0.60
CA LYS A 105 -2.16 7.52 -1.19
C LYS A 105 -2.18 8.65 -0.15
N GLY A 106 -1.10 9.39 -0.08
CA GLY A 106 -0.94 10.42 0.93
C GLY A 106 -0.35 9.90 2.23
N HIS A 107 -0.24 8.58 2.36
CA HIS A 107 0.35 7.97 3.55
C HIS A 107 1.61 7.21 3.20
N ALA A 108 1.55 6.36 2.20
CA ALA A 108 2.71 5.57 1.77
C ALA A 108 3.50 6.30 0.67
N PHE A 109 2.80 6.97 -0.21
CA PHE A 109 3.40 7.75 -1.28
C PHE A 109 2.49 8.94 -1.56
N HIS A 110 2.95 9.86 -2.40
CA HIS A 110 2.19 11.09 -2.65
C HIS A 110 1.11 10.89 -3.69
N ASP A 111 1.38 10.10 -4.72
CA ASP A 111 0.46 10.02 -5.85
C ASP A 111 0.54 8.63 -6.47
N ASP A 112 -0.60 8.13 -6.98
CA ASP A 112 -0.68 6.84 -7.63
C ASP A 112 0.26 6.73 -8.82
N ALA A 113 0.58 7.86 -9.46
CA ALA A 113 1.50 7.85 -10.60
C ALA A 113 2.90 7.39 -10.22
N GLN A 114 3.21 7.35 -8.94
CA GLN A 114 4.51 6.85 -8.48
C GLN A 114 4.55 5.32 -8.42
N VAL A 115 3.42 4.66 -8.58
CA VAL A 115 3.38 3.20 -8.54
C VAL A 115 3.84 2.68 -9.88
N ALA A 116 5.03 2.07 -9.89
CA ALA A 116 5.63 1.56 -11.13
C ALA A 116 5.33 0.09 -11.32
N ARG A 117 4.95 -0.62 -10.28
CA ARG A 117 4.62 -2.03 -10.35
C ARG A 117 3.48 -2.31 -9.40
N LEU A 118 2.48 -3.02 -9.87
CA LEU A 118 1.32 -3.37 -9.05
C LEU A 118 1.01 -4.84 -9.23
N LEU A 119 0.96 -5.56 -8.13
CA LEU A 119 0.54 -6.96 -8.13
C LEU A 119 -0.66 -7.09 -7.19
N VAL A 120 -1.74 -7.66 -7.71
CA VAL A 120 -2.95 -7.88 -6.92
C VAL A 120 -3.34 -9.34 -7.07
N GLU A 121 -3.53 -10.02 -5.95
CA GLU A 121 -3.89 -11.42 -6.00
C GLU A 121 -4.77 -11.78 -4.82
N ARG A 122 -5.46 -12.91 -4.95
CA ARG A 122 -6.20 -13.47 -3.84
C ARG A 122 -5.77 -14.93 -3.67
N ARG A 123 -5.75 -15.36 -2.42
CA ARG A 123 -5.37 -16.74 -2.09
C ARG A 123 -6.18 -17.22 -0.92
N GLU A 124 -6.39 -18.51 -0.88
CA GLU A 124 -6.97 -19.12 0.30
C GLU A 124 -5.94 -19.13 1.42
N GLY A 125 -6.36 -18.70 2.61
CA GLY A 125 -5.49 -18.65 3.76
C GLY A 125 -6.19 -19.13 4.99
N GLU A 126 -5.55 -18.90 6.13
CA GLU A 126 -6.08 -19.37 7.40
C GLU A 126 -7.00 -18.36 8.05
N ARG A 127 -6.94 -17.12 7.62
CA ARG A 127 -7.84 -16.09 8.12
C ARG A 127 -8.04 -15.04 7.03
N GLU A 128 -9.12 -14.31 7.15
CA GLU A 128 -9.45 -13.28 6.19
C GLU A 128 -8.70 -11.99 6.49
N ARG A 129 -8.00 -11.47 5.49
CA ARG A 129 -7.28 -10.22 5.66
C ARG A 129 -6.85 -9.68 4.30
N ILE A 130 -6.56 -8.37 4.28
CA ILE A 130 -5.89 -7.73 3.16
C ILE A 130 -4.47 -7.40 3.62
N ALA A 131 -3.48 -7.84 2.88
CA ALA A 131 -2.09 -7.55 3.17
C ALA A 131 -1.53 -6.70 2.04
N VAL A 132 -0.91 -5.58 2.38
CA VAL A 132 -0.37 -4.64 1.41
C VAL A 132 1.10 -4.43 1.71
N THR A 133 1.94 -4.57 0.71
CA THR A 133 3.37 -4.28 0.83
C THR A 133 3.72 -3.19 -0.16
N VAL A 134 4.26 -2.10 0.36
CA VAL A 134 4.70 -0.97 -0.45
C VAL A 134 6.20 -0.90 -0.32
N ARG A 135 6.89 -0.98 -1.45
CA ARG A 135 8.35 -0.99 -1.46
C ARG A 135 8.84 0.14 -2.35
N ARG A 136 9.71 0.98 -1.80
CA ARG A 136 10.34 2.02 -2.61
C ARG A 136 11.35 1.37 -3.53
N LEU A 137 11.34 1.79 -4.78
CA LEU A 137 12.28 1.27 -5.75
C LEU A 137 13.39 2.29 -5.95
N THR A 138 14.65 1.80 -5.87
CA THR A 138 15.77 2.63 -6.23
C THR A 138 16.05 2.43 -7.72
N GLY A 139 16.84 3.31 -8.30
CA GLY A 139 17.13 3.17 -9.71
C GLY A 139 17.67 1.80 -10.08
N ALA A 140 18.60 1.28 -9.28
CA ALA A 140 19.20 -0.02 -9.57
C ALA A 140 18.20 -1.16 -9.30
N ASP A 141 17.51 -1.09 -8.17
CA ASP A 141 16.58 -2.16 -7.81
C ASP A 141 15.36 -2.16 -8.69
N GLY A 142 14.88 -0.98 -9.05
CA GLY A 142 13.67 -0.87 -9.82
C GLY A 142 13.79 -1.44 -11.22
N GLY A 143 14.92 -1.20 -11.85
CA GLY A 143 15.10 -1.66 -13.23
C GLY A 143 15.26 -3.16 -13.33
N ALA A 144 16.20 -3.70 -12.57
CA ALA A 144 16.54 -5.10 -12.72
C ALA A 144 15.43 -6.05 -12.30
N PRO A 145 14.80 -5.89 -11.13
CA PRO A 145 13.73 -6.81 -10.73
C PRO A 145 12.55 -6.81 -11.68
N PHE A 146 12.20 -5.66 -12.22
CA PHE A 146 11.07 -5.59 -13.13
C PHE A 146 11.32 -6.36 -14.40
N HIS A 147 12.49 -6.24 -14.94
CA HIS A 147 12.81 -6.98 -16.15
C HIS A 147 12.71 -8.47 -15.90
N ARG A 148 13.26 -8.94 -14.80
CA ARG A 148 13.22 -10.36 -14.52
C ARG A 148 11.82 -10.88 -14.30
N VAL A 149 11.01 -10.11 -13.61
CA VAL A 149 9.64 -10.52 -13.37
C VAL A 149 8.88 -10.60 -14.67
N SER A 150 9.08 -9.65 -15.55
CA SER A 150 8.42 -9.68 -16.84
C SER A 150 8.81 -10.89 -17.65
N GLU A 151 10.06 -11.26 -17.59
CA GLU A 151 10.55 -12.37 -18.40
C GLU A 151 10.06 -13.70 -17.92
N VAL A 152 9.73 -13.82 -16.69
CA VAL A 152 9.28 -15.08 -16.12
C VAL A 152 7.90 -15.46 -16.63
N ARG A 153 7.11 -14.51 -17.11
CA ARG A 153 5.78 -14.81 -17.60
C ARG A 153 5.81 -15.81 -18.73
#